data_5e4ebf32c0dbe145f3f804a5076ca817
#
_entry.id   5e4ebf32c0dbe145f3f804a5076ca817
#
_cell.length_a   1.000
_cell.length_b   1.000
_cell.length_c   1.000
_cell.angle_alpha   90.00
_cell.angle_beta   90.00
_cell.angle_gamma   90.00
#
_symmetry.space_group_name_H-M   'P 1'
#
loop_
_entity.id
_entity.type
_entity.pdbx_description
1 polymer ?
#
loop_
_entity_poly.entity_id
_entity_poly.type
_entity_poly.pdbx_seq_one_letter_code
_entity_poly.pdbx_strand_id
1 'polypeptide(L)' 'MQATVGAHLVVHGAHVGEPDRDGEIIEVRGEAGAPPYVVRWSHDGHEALYFPGPDAQIQQPPAR' A
#
# COMPACT_ATOMS: atom_id res chain seq x y z
N MET A 1 -7.13 -3.67 -9.17
CA MET A 1 -5.84 -3.18 -8.69
C MET A 1 -4.88 -4.33 -8.55
N GLN A 2 -3.65 -4.14 -8.97
CA GLN A 2 -2.63 -5.18 -8.90
C GLN A 2 -1.36 -4.61 -8.30
N ALA A 3 -0.69 -5.43 -7.49
CA ALA A 3 0.57 -5.04 -6.87
C ALA A 3 1.47 -6.25 -6.69
N THR A 4 2.74 -5.98 -6.49
CA THR A 4 3.73 -7.02 -6.18
C THR A 4 4.39 -6.72 -4.85
N VAL A 5 4.98 -7.73 -4.24
CA VAL A 5 5.79 -7.54 -3.04
C VAL A 5 6.92 -6.56 -3.36
N GLY A 6 7.12 -5.59 -2.48
CA GLY A 6 8.08 -4.52 -2.68
C GLY A 6 7.48 -3.25 -3.27
N ALA A 7 6.24 -3.30 -3.73
CA ALA A 7 5.58 -2.09 -4.23
C ALA A 7 5.32 -1.11 -3.08
N HIS A 8 5.29 0.17 -3.43
CA HIS A 8 5.06 1.24 -2.46
C HIS A 8 3.59 1.65 -2.51
N LEU A 9 2.96 1.69 -1.34
CA LEU A 9 1.56 2.08 -1.22
C LEU A 9 1.48 3.46 -0.61
N VAL A 10 0.71 4.35 -1.25
CA VAL A 10 0.44 5.69 -0.74
C VAL A 10 -1.07 5.82 -0.55
N VAL A 11 -1.49 6.20 0.64
CA VAL A 11 -2.90 6.45 0.96
C VAL A 11 -3.05 7.93 1.25
N HIS A 12 -3.83 8.61 0.43
CA HIS A 12 -4.03 10.05 0.59
C HIS A 12 -4.98 10.34 1.74
N GLY A 13 -4.69 11.41 2.48
CA GLY A 13 -5.54 11.82 3.59
C GLY A 13 -6.95 12.15 3.11
N ALA A 14 -7.95 11.76 3.91
CA ALA A 14 -9.35 11.94 3.54
C ALA A 14 -9.87 13.35 3.78
N HIS A 15 -9.19 14.13 4.61
CA HIS A 15 -9.61 15.48 5.00
C HIS A 15 -8.47 16.47 4.83
N VAL A 16 -8.84 17.72 4.64
CA VAL A 16 -7.87 18.82 4.55
C VAL A 16 -7.01 18.83 5.82
N GLY A 17 -5.69 18.90 5.66
CA GLY A 17 -4.77 18.92 6.78
C GLY A 17 -4.36 17.53 7.29
N GLU A 18 -5.00 16.48 6.80
CA GLU A 18 -4.64 15.11 7.17
C GLU A 18 -3.48 14.64 6.29
N PRO A 19 -2.37 14.19 6.87
CA PRO A 19 -1.23 13.79 6.05
C PRO A 19 -1.49 12.47 5.32
N ASP A 20 -0.84 12.33 4.18
CA ASP A 20 -0.81 11.05 3.49
C ASP A 20 -0.04 10.04 4.31
N ARG A 21 -0.40 8.78 4.17
CA ARG A 21 0.32 7.67 4.78
C ARG A 21 0.92 6.83 3.67
N ASP A 22 2.05 6.21 3.96
CA ASP A 22 2.67 5.34 2.99
C ASP A 22 3.29 4.13 3.65
N GLY A 23 3.50 3.10 2.86
CA GLY A 23 4.08 1.88 3.35
C GLY A 23 4.54 0.99 2.22
N GLU A 24 5.14 -0.13 2.59
CA GLU A 24 5.63 -1.12 1.63
C GLU A 24 4.73 -2.35 1.67
N ILE A 25 4.37 -2.86 0.50
CA ILE A 25 3.62 -4.11 0.41
C ILE A 25 4.61 -5.26 0.61
N ILE A 26 4.41 -6.01 1.69
CA ILE A 26 5.30 -7.10 2.05
C ILE A 26 4.69 -8.46 1.78
N GLU A 27 3.38 -8.50 1.49
CA GLU A 27 2.72 -9.75 1.11
C GLU A 27 1.48 -9.41 0.30
N VAL A 28 1.20 -10.21 -0.72
CA VAL A 28 -0.02 -10.11 -1.52
C VAL A 28 -0.86 -11.35 -1.26
N ARG A 29 -2.06 -11.16 -0.74
CA ARG A 29 -2.93 -12.25 -0.34
C ARG A 29 -3.93 -12.66 -1.41
N GLY A 30 -4.26 -11.76 -2.32
CA GLY A 30 -5.15 -12.08 -3.44
C GLY A 30 -4.41 -12.71 -4.59
N GLU A 31 -5.17 -13.18 -5.57
CA GLU A 31 -4.58 -13.78 -6.78
C GLU A 31 -4.17 -12.70 -7.77
N ALA A 32 -3.09 -12.97 -8.49
CA ALA A 32 -2.62 -12.11 -9.59
C ALA A 32 -2.37 -10.66 -9.16
N GLY A 33 -1.88 -10.47 -7.94
CA GLY A 33 -1.59 -9.14 -7.43
C GLY A 33 -2.79 -8.41 -6.84
N ALA A 34 -3.89 -9.11 -6.64
CA ALA A 34 -5.11 -8.51 -6.08
C ALA A 34 -5.02 -8.34 -4.57
N PRO A 35 -5.79 -7.38 -4.02
CA PRO A 35 -5.85 -7.24 -2.56
C PRO A 35 -6.56 -8.44 -1.90
N PRO A 36 -6.45 -8.58 -0.58
CA PRO A 36 -5.80 -7.64 0.35
C PRO A 36 -4.28 -7.78 0.36
N TYR A 37 -3.65 -6.74 0.88
CA TYR A 37 -2.19 -6.71 1.01
C TYR A 37 -1.79 -6.61 2.47
N VAL A 38 -0.63 -7.18 2.82
CA VAL A 38 -0.01 -6.88 4.10
C VAL A 38 0.97 -5.74 3.86
N VAL A 39 0.79 -4.65 4.58
CA VAL A 39 1.53 -3.41 4.40
C VAL A 39 2.32 -3.11 5.66
N ARG A 40 3.59 -2.78 5.49
CA ARG A 40 4.39 -2.23 6.59
C ARG A 40 4.37 -0.71 6.46
N TRP A 41 3.71 -0.04 7.40
CA TRP A 41 3.55 1.41 7.37
C TRP A 41 4.85 2.11 7.73
N SER A 42 5.21 3.13 6.96
CA SER A 42 6.52 3.78 7.10
C SER A 42 6.66 4.53 8.41
N HIS A 43 5.56 5.09 8.94
CA HIS A 43 5.66 5.98 10.09
C HIS A 43 6.03 5.26 11.38
N ASP A 44 5.70 3.97 11.52
CA ASP A 44 6.00 3.24 12.75
C ASP A 44 6.46 1.80 12.51
N GLY A 45 6.54 1.36 11.26
CA GLY A 45 6.92 -0.01 10.94
C GLY A 45 5.86 -1.05 11.26
N HIS A 46 4.65 -0.61 11.58
CA HIS A 46 3.55 -1.51 11.91
C HIS A 46 3.08 -2.27 10.66
N GLU A 47 2.86 -3.57 10.80
CA GLU A 47 2.37 -4.40 9.70
C GLU A 47 0.88 -4.67 9.90
N ALA A 48 0.10 -4.48 8.85
CA ALA A 48 -1.34 -4.68 8.94
C ALA A 48 -1.90 -5.10 7.60
N LEU A 49 -3.01 -5.83 7.65
CA LEU A 49 -3.74 -6.18 6.45
C LEU A 49 -4.52 -4.96 5.97
N TYR A 50 -4.47 -4.69 4.67
CA TYR A 50 -5.06 -3.49 4.11
C TYR A 50 -5.84 -3.80 2.84
N PHE A 51 -7.04 -3.23 2.73
CA PHE A 51 -7.87 -3.29 1.54
C PHE A 51 -7.87 -1.90 0.91
N PRO A 52 -7.09 -1.67 -0.16
CA PRO A 52 -6.98 -0.33 -0.73
C PRO A 52 -8.30 0.15 -1.31
N GLY A 53 -8.60 1.42 -1.06
CA GLY A 53 -9.75 2.09 -1.61
C GLY A 53 -9.35 3.06 -2.72
N PRO A 54 -10.30 3.92 -3.17
CA PRO A 54 -10.02 4.84 -4.28
C PRO A 54 -8.99 5.92 -3.95
N ASP A 55 -8.71 6.15 -2.68
CA ASP A 55 -7.70 7.11 -2.23
C ASP A 55 -6.30 6.51 -2.10
N ALA A 56 -6.13 5.25 -2.46
CA ALA A 56 -4.83 4.58 -2.40
C ALA A 56 -4.20 4.50 -3.78
N GLN A 57 -2.89 4.68 -3.84
CA GLN A 57 -2.11 4.53 -5.06
C GLN A 57 -0.98 3.54 -4.83
N ILE A 58 -0.71 2.74 -5.85
CA ILE A 58 0.38 1.77 -5.78
C ILE A 58 1.44 2.16 -6.79
N GLN A 59 2.68 2.30 -6.32
CA GLN A 59 3.84 2.57 -7.15
C GLN A 59 4.67 1.29 -7.19
N GLN A 60 4.76 0.71 -8.38
CA GLN A 60 5.53 -0.52 -8.54
C GLN A 60 7.00 -0.26 -8.32
N PRO A 61 7.77 -1.28 -7.88
CA PRO A 61 9.22 -1.10 -7.74
C PRO A 61 9.84 -0.77 -9.10
N PRO A 62 10.95 -0.03 -9.11
CA PRO A 62 11.61 0.31 -10.36
C PRO A 62 12.03 -0.93 -11.14
N ALA A 63 11.88 -0.88 -12.45
CA ALA A 63 12.36 -1.95 -13.31
C ALA A 63 13.89 -1.96 -13.31
N ARG A 64 14.45 -3.15 -13.43
CA ARG A 64 15.91 -3.32 -13.43
C ARG A 64 16.36 -3.88 -14.76
#